data_228d4c281e9958badfef56f4ef0f3205
#
_entry.id   228d4c281e9958badfef56f4ef0f3205
#
_cell.length_a   1.000
_cell.length_b   1.000
_cell.length_c   1.000
_cell.angle_alpha   90.00
_cell.angle_beta   90.00
_cell.angle_gamma   90.00
#
_symmetry.space_group_name_H-M   'P 1'
#
loop_
_entity.id
_entity.type
_entity.pdbx_description
1 polymer ?
#
loop_
_entity_poly.entity_id
_entity_poly.type
_entity_poly.pdbx_seq_one_letter_code
_entity_poly.pdbx_strand_id
1 'polypeptide(L)'
;MKKLYLIGGTMGIGKTTTCQVLKTKLDKSVFIDGDWCWDMHPFMVNEETKKLVLENICMLLNNDLKCSVFDHIIFCWVMHEQSIIDVLLSHLDLKDVKVISISLVCQKEALEKRIQKDIDQGIRKPDALARSVERLEMYQKLNTYKIDVSNKTIEEIVKEIIKVGDEND
;
A
#
# COMPACT_ATOMS: atom_id res chain seq x y z
N MET A 1 18.91 11.52 -2.45
CA MET A 1 17.54 11.81 -1.97
C MET A 1 16.85 10.48 -1.72
N LYS A 2 16.17 10.32 -0.58
CA LYS A 2 15.41 9.09 -0.27
C LYS A 2 14.11 9.04 -1.06
N LYS A 3 13.62 7.83 -1.36
CA LYS A 3 12.33 7.61 -2.02
C LYS A 3 11.38 6.89 -1.08
N LEU A 4 10.18 7.46 -0.86
CA LEU A 4 9.08 6.83 -0.13
C LEU A 4 7.99 6.42 -1.12
N TYR A 5 7.81 5.11 -1.31
CA TYR A 5 6.76 4.55 -2.12
C TYR A 5 5.53 4.27 -1.26
N LEU A 6 4.43 4.95 -1.51
CA LEU A 6 3.12 4.68 -0.91
C LEU A 6 2.28 3.87 -1.89
N ILE A 7 2.06 2.60 -1.61
CA ILE A 7 1.33 1.68 -2.48
C ILE A 7 -0.05 1.43 -1.90
N GLY A 8 -1.05 2.10 -2.45
CA GLY A 8 -2.45 1.90 -2.11
C GLY A 8 -3.14 0.88 -3.01
N GLY A 9 -4.30 0.44 -2.61
CA GLY A 9 -5.14 -0.46 -3.38
C GLY A 9 -6.11 -1.21 -2.48
N THR A 10 -7.22 -1.66 -3.05
CA THR A 10 -8.23 -2.39 -2.30
C THR A 10 -7.71 -3.74 -1.80
N MET A 11 -8.40 -4.33 -0.84
CA MET A 11 -8.07 -5.65 -0.31
C MET A 11 -8.09 -6.70 -1.46
N GLY A 12 -7.13 -7.61 -1.47
CA GLY A 12 -7.04 -8.69 -2.46
C GLY A 12 -6.40 -8.30 -3.80
N ILE A 13 -6.01 -7.04 -4.00
CA ILE A 13 -5.40 -6.60 -5.26
C ILE A 13 -3.93 -7.01 -5.45
N GLY A 14 -3.26 -7.44 -4.36
CA GLY A 14 -1.88 -7.94 -4.41
C GLY A 14 -0.81 -6.97 -3.92
N LYS A 15 -1.17 -5.96 -3.09
CA LYS A 15 -0.22 -4.97 -2.54
C LYS A 15 0.99 -5.61 -1.86
N THR A 16 0.74 -6.44 -0.86
CA THR A 16 1.81 -7.04 -0.03
C THR A 16 2.75 -7.87 -0.88
N THR A 17 2.24 -8.72 -1.76
CA THR A 17 3.05 -9.54 -2.66
C THR A 17 3.90 -8.68 -3.60
N THR A 18 3.29 -7.66 -4.21
CA THR A 18 4.00 -6.71 -5.08
C THR A 18 5.12 -5.99 -4.33
N CYS A 19 4.85 -5.50 -3.12
CA CYS A 19 5.83 -4.78 -2.31
C CYS A 19 6.98 -5.68 -1.82
N GLN A 20 6.71 -6.95 -1.52
CA GLN A 20 7.77 -7.91 -1.18
C GLN A 20 8.73 -8.13 -2.36
N VAL A 21 8.22 -8.22 -3.58
CA VAL A 21 9.08 -8.33 -4.77
C VAL A 21 9.79 -7.01 -5.05
N LEU A 22 9.10 -5.88 -4.97
CA LEU A 22 9.68 -4.54 -5.14
C LEU A 22 10.88 -4.33 -4.21
N LYS A 23 10.75 -4.72 -2.94
CA LYS A 23 11.83 -4.66 -1.96
C LYS A 23 13.09 -5.39 -2.43
N THR A 24 12.96 -6.51 -3.10
CA THR A 24 14.13 -7.29 -3.60
C THR A 24 14.77 -6.70 -4.86
N LYS A 25 14.08 -5.77 -5.54
CA LYS A 25 14.55 -5.13 -6.77
C LYS A 25 15.16 -3.75 -6.54
N LEU A 26 14.84 -3.12 -5.41
CA LEU A 26 15.42 -1.84 -5.01
C LEU A 26 16.56 -2.08 -4.01
N ASP A 27 17.70 -1.48 -4.29
CA ASP A 27 18.84 -1.53 -3.37
C ASP A 27 18.54 -0.74 -2.09
N LYS A 28 19.10 -1.16 -0.96
CA LYS A 28 18.94 -0.51 0.35
C LYS A 28 17.48 -0.15 0.66
N SER A 29 16.61 -1.12 0.55
CA SER A 29 15.17 -0.95 0.72
C SER A 29 14.64 -1.59 2.01
N VAL A 30 13.58 -1.00 2.56
CA VAL A 30 12.79 -1.55 3.67
C VAL A 30 11.31 -1.53 3.28
N PHE A 31 10.55 -2.51 3.78
CA PHE A 31 9.12 -2.63 3.50
C PHE A 31 8.32 -2.74 4.80
N ILE A 32 7.28 -1.94 4.90
CA ILE A 32 6.27 -1.96 5.97
C ILE A 32 4.89 -2.16 5.35
N ASP A 33 4.13 -3.12 5.87
CA ASP A 33 2.71 -3.28 5.60
C ASP A 33 1.90 -2.66 6.75
N GLY A 34 1.02 -1.72 6.47
CA GLY A 34 0.20 -1.06 7.48
C GLY A 34 -0.70 -2.03 8.25
N ASP A 35 -1.07 -3.15 7.65
CA ASP A 35 -1.86 -4.18 8.31
C ASP A 35 -1.13 -4.88 9.47
N TRP A 36 0.21 -4.86 9.51
CA TRP A 36 0.97 -5.38 10.64
C TRP A 36 0.71 -4.64 11.95
N CYS A 37 0.34 -3.36 11.87
CA CYS A 37 -0.02 -2.57 13.04
C CYS A 37 -1.44 -2.86 13.57
N TRP A 38 -2.22 -3.67 12.84
CA TRP A 38 -3.55 -4.15 13.23
C TRP A 38 -3.54 -5.56 13.83
N ASP A 39 -2.38 -6.19 13.99
CA ASP A 39 -2.27 -7.53 14.57
C ASP A 39 -2.56 -7.49 16.08
N MET A 40 -3.83 -7.65 16.45
CA MET A 40 -4.31 -7.57 17.82
C MET A 40 -5.43 -8.60 18.09
N HIS A 41 -5.55 -9.02 19.35
CA HIS A 41 -6.63 -9.89 19.80
C HIS A 41 -7.31 -9.34 21.07
N PRO A 42 -8.67 -9.20 21.12
CA PRO A 42 -9.58 -9.32 19.97
C PRO A 42 -9.36 -8.22 18.93
N PHE A 43 -9.63 -8.51 17.68
CA PHE A 43 -9.56 -7.48 16.61
C PHE A 43 -10.65 -6.44 16.85
N MET A 44 -10.24 -5.20 17.07
CA MET A 44 -11.13 -4.10 17.43
C MET A 44 -10.81 -2.85 16.64
N VAL A 45 -11.80 -2.29 15.94
CA VAL A 45 -11.69 -1.04 15.18
C VAL A 45 -12.58 0.00 15.84
N ASN A 46 -11.96 0.97 16.50
CA ASN A 46 -12.59 2.15 17.09
C ASN A 46 -11.66 3.35 16.94
N GLU A 47 -12.06 4.52 17.41
CA GLU A 47 -11.25 5.75 17.26
C GLU A 47 -9.90 5.66 17.96
N GLU A 48 -9.84 4.99 19.12
CA GLU A 48 -8.60 4.81 19.88
C GLU A 48 -7.62 3.90 19.13
N THR A 49 -8.08 2.74 18.64
CA THR A 49 -7.23 1.80 17.89
C THR A 49 -6.82 2.35 16.53
N LYS A 50 -7.68 3.10 15.83
CA LYS A 50 -7.32 3.80 14.60
C LYS A 50 -6.19 4.81 14.84
N LYS A 51 -6.29 5.59 15.92
CA LYS A 51 -5.25 6.56 16.29
C LYS A 51 -3.94 5.84 16.63
N LEU A 52 -3.99 4.80 17.46
CA LEU A 52 -2.83 3.98 17.84
C LEU A 52 -2.13 3.40 16.61
N VAL A 53 -2.89 2.82 15.68
CA VAL A 53 -2.32 2.21 14.46
C VAL A 53 -1.66 3.28 13.58
N LEU A 54 -2.28 4.43 13.40
CA LEU A 54 -1.69 5.53 12.64
C LEU A 54 -0.38 6.02 13.28
N GLU A 55 -0.35 6.22 14.60
CA GLU A 55 0.84 6.62 15.34
C GLU A 55 1.96 5.59 15.20
N ASN A 56 1.66 4.30 15.31
CA ASN A 56 2.63 3.22 15.13
C ASN A 56 3.19 3.20 13.70
N ILE A 57 2.35 3.31 12.67
CA ILE A 57 2.77 3.40 11.27
C ILE A 57 3.71 4.59 11.07
N CYS A 58 3.31 5.79 11.54
CA CYS A 58 4.12 6.99 11.39
C CYS A 58 5.46 6.89 12.12
N MET A 59 5.48 6.26 13.30
CA MET A 59 6.72 6.03 14.04
C MET A 59 7.67 5.11 13.27
N LEU A 60 7.18 4.00 12.74
CA LEU A 60 7.98 3.05 11.94
C LEU A 60 8.54 3.75 10.69
N LEU A 61 7.70 4.43 9.93
CA LEU A 61 8.13 5.15 8.73
C LEU A 61 9.15 6.25 9.02
N ASN A 62 8.96 7.04 10.08
CA ASN A 62 9.92 8.07 10.47
C ASN A 62 11.26 7.48 10.91
N ASN A 63 11.27 6.32 11.57
CA ASN A 63 12.51 5.62 11.92
C ASN A 63 13.27 5.15 10.68
N ASP A 64 12.55 4.57 9.70
CA ASP A 64 13.15 4.13 8.44
C ASP A 64 13.65 5.32 7.59
N LEU A 65 12.89 6.42 7.55
CA LEU A 65 13.30 7.65 6.88
C LEU A 65 14.58 8.26 7.49
N LYS A 66 14.79 8.13 8.78
CA LYS A 66 16.00 8.61 9.48
C LYS A 66 17.20 7.65 9.34
N CYS A 67 16.95 6.37 9.09
CA CYS A 67 18.01 5.36 8.99
C CYS A 67 18.85 5.60 7.73
N SER A 68 20.15 5.82 7.89
CA SER A 68 21.08 6.09 6.79
C SER A 68 21.34 4.91 5.86
N VAL A 69 20.95 3.69 6.29
CA VAL A 69 21.13 2.46 5.49
C VAL A 69 20.14 2.39 4.33
N PHE A 70 18.92 2.96 4.49
CA PHE A 70 17.88 2.83 3.49
C PHE A 70 17.82 4.05 2.57
N ASP A 71 17.77 3.78 1.26
CA ASP A 71 17.51 4.76 0.22
C ASP A 71 16.05 4.68 -0.27
N HIS A 72 15.41 3.50 -0.13
CA HIS A 72 14.04 3.23 -0.57
C HIS A 72 13.20 2.71 0.60
N ILE A 73 12.15 3.42 0.94
CA ILE A 73 11.16 3.03 1.93
C ILE A 73 9.86 2.68 1.18
N ILE A 74 9.36 1.47 1.38
CA ILE A 74 8.16 0.96 0.73
C ILE A 74 7.10 0.76 1.80
N PHE A 75 5.95 1.38 1.61
CA PHE A 75 4.81 1.24 2.51
C PHE A 75 3.57 0.87 1.70
N CYS A 76 2.84 -0.14 2.13
CA CYS A 76 1.53 -0.43 1.56
C CYS A 76 0.44 -0.47 2.61
N TRP A 77 -0.74 0.00 2.22
CA TRP A 77 -1.94 -0.03 3.04
C TRP A 77 -3.21 0.19 2.23
N VAL A 78 -4.38 0.02 2.87
CA VAL A 78 -5.69 0.38 2.30
C VAL A 78 -5.91 1.89 2.50
N MET A 79 -5.48 2.69 1.55
CA MET A 79 -5.59 4.16 1.55
C MET A 79 -6.62 4.58 0.49
N HIS A 80 -7.91 4.35 0.76
CA HIS A 80 -8.99 4.54 -0.21
C HIS A 80 -9.58 5.95 -0.24
N GLU A 81 -9.15 6.83 0.67
CA GLU A 81 -9.52 8.25 0.74
C GLU A 81 -8.27 9.12 0.74
N GLN A 82 -8.34 10.27 0.05
CA GLN A 82 -7.22 11.21 -0.02
C GLN A 82 -6.82 11.70 1.37
N SER A 83 -7.78 11.90 2.26
CA SER A 83 -7.55 12.32 3.65
C SER A 83 -6.64 11.35 4.43
N ILE A 84 -6.71 10.05 4.15
CA ILE A 84 -5.84 9.06 4.81
C ILE A 84 -4.39 9.29 4.38
N ILE A 85 -4.16 9.51 3.09
CA ILE A 85 -2.82 9.79 2.54
C ILE A 85 -2.29 11.12 3.10
N ASP A 86 -3.11 12.16 3.07
CA ASP A 86 -2.71 13.50 3.53
C ASP A 86 -2.38 13.53 5.02
N VAL A 87 -3.19 12.86 5.85
CA VAL A 87 -2.93 12.73 7.30
C VAL A 87 -1.66 11.94 7.54
N LEU A 88 -1.45 10.82 6.86
CA LEU A 88 -0.22 10.03 6.97
C LEU A 88 1.00 10.90 6.65
N LEU A 89 1.01 11.55 5.49
CA LEU A 89 2.14 12.38 5.05
C LEU A 89 2.41 13.56 5.98
N SER A 90 1.37 14.15 6.59
CA SER A 90 1.52 15.27 7.52
C SER A 90 2.26 14.92 8.82
N HIS A 91 2.35 13.64 9.17
CA HIS A 91 3.05 13.14 10.36
C HIS A 91 4.48 12.64 10.07
N LEU A 92 4.94 12.71 8.81
CA LEU A 92 6.25 12.23 8.40
C LEU A 92 7.24 13.38 8.22
N ASP A 93 8.49 13.13 8.58
CA ASP A 93 9.60 14.03 8.25
C ASP A 93 10.07 13.76 6.81
N LEU A 94 9.53 14.54 5.89
CA LEU A 94 9.74 14.37 4.45
C LEU A 94 10.81 15.31 3.88
N LYS A 95 11.66 15.91 4.74
CA LYS A 95 12.77 16.73 4.27
C LYS A 95 13.73 15.87 3.43
N ASP A 96 13.99 16.31 2.22
CA ASP A 96 14.84 15.61 1.24
C ASP A 96 14.35 14.20 0.88
N VAL A 97 13.04 13.97 0.97
CA VAL A 97 12.37 12.73 0.60
C VAL A 97 11.45 12.95 -0.59
N LYS A 98 11.62 12.14 -1.64
CA LYS A 98 10.68 12.07 -2.76
C LYS A 98 9.55 11.09 -2.43
N VAL A 99 8.33 11.59 -2.40
CA VAL A 99 7.12 10.76 -2.18
C VAL A 99 6.55 10.32 -3.53
N ILE A 100 6.34 9.01 -3.67
CA ILE A 100 5.79 8.38 -4.87
C ILE A 100 4.52 7.65 -4.47
N SER A 101 3.37 8.29 -4.69
CA SER A 101 2.05 7.74 -4.32
C SER A 101 1.44 7.01 -5.50
N ILE A 102 1.18 5.71 -5.33
CA ILE A 102 0.67 4.80 -6.36
C ILE A 102 -0.58 4.10 -5.84
N SER A 103 -1.61 4.01 -6.69
CA SER A 103 -2.77 3.16 -6.46
C SER A 103 -2.76 1.99 -7.45
N LEU A 104 -2.72 0.76 -6.91
CA LEU A 104 -2.99 -0.42 -7.72
C LEU A 104 -4.50 -0.49 -7.96
N VAL A 105 -4.89 -0.56 -9.22
CA VAL A 105 -6.28 -0.65 -9.65
C VAL A 105 -6.45 -1.85 -10.58
N CYS A 106 -7.66 -2.35 -10.72
CA CYS A 106 -7.96 -3.42 -11.69
C CYS A 106 -9.42 -3.36 -12.11
N GLN A 107 -9.76 -4.12 -13.15
CA GLN A 107 -11.13 -4.37 -13.53
C GLN A 107 -11.85 -5.16 -12.44
N LYS A 108 -13.13 -4.88 -12.25
CA LYS A 108 -13.97 -5.51 -11.22
C LYS A 108 -13.93 -7.04 -11.30
N GLU A 109 -14.09 -7.59 -12.50
CA GLU A 109 -14.10 -9.03 -12.76
C GLU A 109 -12.76 -9.71 -12.38
N ALA A 110 -11.65 -9.02 -12.59
CA ALA A 110 -10.33 -9.51 -12.20
C ALA A 110 -10.18 -9.56 -10.66
N LEU A 111 -10.68 -8.55 -9.96
CA LEU A 111 -10.69 -8.51 -8.50
C LEU A 111 -11.60 -9.60 -7.92
N GLU A 112 -12.81 -9.74 -8.45
CA GLU A 112 -13.78 -10.75 -8.02
C GLU A 112 -13.19 -12.16 -8.10
N LYS A 113 -12.53 -12.51 -9.20
CA LYS A 113 -11.86 -13.81 -9.36
C LYS A 113 -10.77 -14.05 -8.32
N ARG A 114 -9.96 -13.03 -8.02
CA ARG A 114 -8.88 -13.13 -7.02
C ARG A 114 -9.44 -13.34 -5.61
N ILE A 115 -10.43 -12.53 -5.22
CA ILE A 115 -11.04 -12.62 -3.89
C ILE A 115 -11.83 -13.90 -3.72
N GLN A 116 -12.56 -14.35 -4.76
CA GLN A 116 -13.29 -15.61 -4.71
C GLN A 116 -12.34 -16.80 -4.49
N LYS A 117 -11.21 -16.81 -5.17
CA LYS A 117 -10.17 -17.82 -4.94
C LYS A 117 -9.67 -17.82 -3.50
N ASP A 118 -9.45 -16.64 -2.92
CA ASP A 118 -9.02 -16.53 -1.51
C ASP A 118 -10.11 -17.01 -0.53
N ILE A 119 -11.39 -16.75 -0.85
CA ILE A 119 -12.54 -17.26 -0.05
C ILE A 119 -12.61 -18.78 -0.14
N ASP A 120 -12.51 -19.35 -1.34
CA ASP A 120 -12.56 -20.79 -1.57
C ASP A 120 -11.42 -21.52 -0.85
N GLN A 121 -10.28 -20.87 -0.66
CA GLN A 121 -9.12 -21.36 0.09
C GLN A 121 -9.21 -21.08 1.61
N GLY A 122 -10.28 -20.44 2.08
CA GLY A 122 -10.45 -20.09 3.50
C GLY A 122 -9.56 -18.95 4.00
N ILE A 123 -8.89 -18.23 3.09
CA ILE A 123 -8.00 -17.10 3.43
C ILE A 123 -8.82 -15.87 3.80
N ARG A 124 -10.00 -15.69 3.17
CA ARG A 124 -10.89 -14.53 3.37
C ARG A 124 -12.31 -14.95 3.70
N LYS A 125 -13.02 -14.04 4.39
CA LYS A 125 -14.46 -14.18 4.64
C LYS A 125 -15.27 -13.73 3.41
N PRO A 126 -16.50 -14.27 3.21
CA PRO A 126 -17.34 -13.90 2.06
C PRO A 126 -17.68 -12.42 1.94
N ASP A 127 -17.76 -11.68 3.06
CA ASP A 127 -18.06 -10.25 3.08
C ASP A 127 -16.92 -9.37 2.53
N ALA A 128 -15.71 -9.92 2.38
CA ALA A 128 -14.56 -9.21 1.82
C ALA A 128 -14.78 -8.79 0.38
N LEU A 129 -15.53 -9.57 -0.42
CA LEU A 129 -15.77 -9.29 -1.83
C LEU A 129 -16.50 -7.97 -2.05
N ALA A 130 -17.64 -7.79 -1.39
CA ALA A 130 -18.46 -6.59 -1.55
C ALA A 130 -17.70 -5.32 -1.17
N ARG A 131 -17.01 -5.33 -0.02
CA ARG A 131 -16.21 -4.20 0.46
C ARG A 131 -15.05 -3.85 -0.47
N SER A 132 -14.39 -4.86 -1.02
CA SER A 132 -13.24 -4.65 -1.90
C SER A 132 -13.65 -4.06 -3.24
N VAL A 133 -14.77 -4.51 -3.80
CA VAL A 133 -15.33 -4.00 -5.05
C VAL A 133 -15.83 -2.57 -4.88
N GLU A 134 -16.55 -2.27 -3.79
CA GLU A 134 -17.04 -0.92 -3.49
C GLU A 134 -15.87 0.10 -3.42
N ARG A 135 -14.79 -0.28 -2.76
CA ARG A 135 -13.62 0.59 -2.63
C ARG A 135 -12.83 0.78 -3.91
N LEU A 136 -12.93 -0.13 -4.87
CA LEU A 136 -12.15 -0.08 -6.11
C LEU A 136 -12.31 1.25 -6.85
N GLU A 137 -13.54 1.77 -6.96
CA GLU A 137 -13.81 3.05 -7.62
C GLU A 137 -13.25 4.26 -6.87
N MET A 138 -13.11 4.17 -5.54
CA MET A 138 -12.57 5.26 -4.72
C MET A 138 -11.12 5.57 -5.09
N TYR A 139 -10.33 4.55 -5.42
CA TYR A 139 -8.93 4.71 -5.82
C TYR A 139 -8.74 5.51 -7.11
N GLN A 140 -9.72 5.50 -8.02
CA GLN A 140 -9.66 6.29 -9.25
C GLN A 140 -9.66 7.81 -8.99
N LYS A 141 -10.25 8.24 -7.88
CA LYS A 141 -10.40 9.65 -7.50
C LYS A 141 -9.21 10.22 -6.72
N LEU A 142 -8.28 9.39 -6.29
CA LEU A 142 -7.11 9.80 -5.49
C LEU A 142 -6.08 10.54 -6.35
N ASN A 143 -5.33 11.45 -5.73
CA ASN A 143 -4.18 12.09 -6.35
C ASN A 143 -2.94 11.17 -6.28
N THR A 144 -2.99 10.08 -7.01
CA THR A 144 -1.95 9.05 -7.07
C THR A 144 -1.73 8.60 -8.51
N TYR A 145 -0.57 8.04 -8.81
CA TYR A 145 -0.36 7.34 -10.08
C TYR A 145 -1.15 6.03 -10.08
N LYS A 146 -1.85 5.72 -11.17
CA LYS A 146 -2.67 4.50 -11.28
C LYS A 146 -1.93 3.44 -12.08
N ILE A 147 -1.77 2.26 -11.48
CA ILE A 147 -1.24 1.08 -12.18
C ILE A 147 -2.35 0.04 -12.27
N ASP A 148 -2.82 -0.24 -13.49
CA ASP A 148 -3.77 -1.30 -13.73
C ASP A 148 -3.07 -2.65 -13.69
N VAL A 149 -3.50 -3.51 -12.75
CA VAL A 149 -2.92 -4.84 -12.52
C VAL A 149 -3.77 -5.98 -13.07
N SER A 150 -4.84 -5.69 -13.83
CA SER A 150 -5.81 -6.68 -14.31
C SER A 150 -5.16 -7.85 -15.05
N ASN A 151 -4.23 -7.55 -15.97
CA ASN A 151 -3.60 -8.51 -16.86
C ASN A 151 -2.06 -8.49 -16.77
N LYS A 152 -1.51 -8.01 -15.65
CA LYS A 152 -0.06 -7.92 -15.43
C LYS A 152 0.42 -8.99 -14.46
N THR A 153 1.60 -9.49 -14.71
CA THR A 153 2.38 -10.25 -13.73
C THR A 153 2.93 -9.31 -12.64
N ILE A 154 3.29 -9.87 -11.49
CA ILE A 154 3.91 -9.10 -10.41
C ILE A 154 5.20 -8.42 -10.88
N GLU A 155 5.99 -9.09 -11.70
CA GLU A 155 7.24 -8.54 -12.26
C GLU A 155 6.99 -7.32 -13.16
N GLU A 156 5.92 -7.34 -13.96
CA GLU A 156 5.54 -6.19 -14.81
C GLU A 156 5.06 -5.02 -13.97
N ILE A 157 4.27 -5.28 -12.92
CA ILE A 157 3.80 -4.26 -11.97
C ILE A 157 5.00 -3.61 -11.27
N VAL A 158 5.93 -4.40 -10.78
CA VAL A 158 7.14 -3.92 -10.09
C VAL A 158 8.01 -3.06 -11.01
N LYS A 159 8.21 -3.47 -12.26
CA LYS A 159 8.93 -2.66 -13.25
C LYS A 159 8.27 -1.31 -13.48
N GLU A 160 6.94 -1.27 -13.55
CA GLU A 160 6.19 -0.03 -13.72
C GLU A 160 6.30 0.89 -12.50
N ILE A 161 6.24 0.32 -11.28
CA ILE A 161 6.46 1.08 -10.04
C ILE A 161 7.84 1.73 -10.02
N ILE A 162 8.88 0.99 -10.38
CA ILE A 162 10.25 1.50 -10.44
C ILE A 162 10.36 2.64 -11.45
N LYS A 163 9.81 2.43 -12.66
CA LYS A 163 9.78 3.45 -13.71
C LYS A 163 9.12 4.74 -13.24
N VAL A 164 7.95 4.67 -12.60
CA VAL A 164 7.27 5.84 -12.01
C VAL A 164 8.16 6.53 -10.96
N GLY A 165 8.91 5.76 -10.18
CA GLY A 165 9.86 6.31 -9.20
C GLY A 165 11.04 7.04 -9.83
N ASP A 166 11.44 6.69 -11.05
CA ASP A 166 12.61 7.27 -11.74
C ASP A 166 12.24 8.43 -12.68
N GLU A 167 11.05 8.43 -13.28
CA GLU A 167 10.61 9.46 -14.26
C GLU A 167 10.47 10.88 -13.67
N ASN A 168 10.53 11.04 -12.36
CA ASN A 168 10.41 12.35 -11.71
C ASN A 168 11.71 12.76 -10.98
N ASP A 169 12.85 12.22 -11.34
CA ASP A 169 14.17 12.64 -10.79
C ASP A 169 14.73 13.86 -11.49
#